data_3691c368fc74b1e7b7d38527c90f819f
#
_entry.id   3691c368fc74b1e7b7d38527c90f819f
#
_cell.length_a   1.000
_cell.length_b   1.000
_cell.length_c   1.000
_cell.angle_alpha   90.00
_cell.angle_beta   90.00
_cell.angle_gamma   90.00
#
_symmetry.space_group_name_H-M   'P 1'
#
loop_
_entity.id
_entity.type
_entity.pdbx_description
1 polymer ?
#
loop_
_entity_poly.entity_id
_entity_poly.type
_entity_poly.pdbx_seq_one_letter_code
_entity_poly.pdbx_strand_id
1 'polypeptide(L)'
;MYTVAVCEDQKDTREEAAALCGEVLTDLEIEHHIAAFSSAEELETQLLTGDRFDLLCLDILMDGESGMELAKKLRMTDDRTSILFLTGSSEYLKDGYEVRPIQYLFKPVSKAELKRAIETDLRLHHRPKTFSIKVGGRMAVLPLEDIRYVESRDHGSLFHMESGEQFYPL
;
A
#
# COMPACT_ATOMS: atom_id res chain seq x y z
N MET A 1 -10.69 3.07 2.36
CA MET A 1 -10.52 1.72 2.95
C MET A 1 -9.17 1.16 2.48
N TYR A 2 -8.30 0.80 3.39
CA TYR A 2 -6.96 0.23 3.10
C TYR A 2 -7.04 -1.30 3.09
N THR A 3 -6.56 -1.95 2.04
CA THR A 3 -6.74 -3.38 1.82
C THR A 3 -5.41 -4.12 1.95
N VAL A 4 -5.38 -5.16 2.79
CA VAL A 4 -4.17 -5.96 3.06
C VAL A 4 -4.43 -7.42 2.73
N ALA A 5 -3.49 -8.03 1.99
CA ALA A 5 -3.42 -9.48 1.85
C ALA A 5 -2.29 -10.04 2.72
N VAL A 6 -2.58 -11.06 3.50
CA VAL A 6 -1.60 -11.82 4.28
C VAL A 6 -1.48 -13.20 3.65
N CYS A 7 -0.29 -13.57 3.19
CA CYS A 7 -0.01 -14.87 2.57
C CYS A 7 1.04 -15.64 3.38
N GLU A 8 0.62 -16.76 3.94
CA GLU A 8 1.38 -17.58 4.88
C GLU A 8 0.80 -19.01 4.89
N ASP A 9 1.58 -20.05 4.72
CA ASP A 9 1.11 -21.43 4.63
C ASP A 9 0.71 -21.99 6.00
N GLN A 10 1.39 -21.60 7.08
CA GLN A 10 1.08 -22.05 8.42
C GLN A 10 -0.14 -21.30 8.99
N LYS A 11 -1.20 -22.05 9.28
CA LYS A 11 -2.49 -21.48 9.70
C LYS A 11 -2.37 -20.54 10.89
N ASP A 12 -1.71 -20.98 11.97
CA ASP A 12 -1.63 -20.20 13.22
C ASP A 12 -0.84 -18.90 12.99
N THR A 13 0.28 -18.97 12.26
CA THR A 13 1.11 -17.81 11.91
C THR A 13 0.34 -16.84 11.00
N ARG A 14 -0.43 -17.36 10.06
CA ARG A 14 -1.30 -16.56 9.18
C ARG A 14 -2.37 -15.80 9.96
N GLU A 15 -3.05 -16.48 10.88
CA GLU A 15 -4.07 -15.88 11.74
C GLU A 15 -3.48 -14.80 12.65
N GLU A 16 -2.30 -15.08 13.25
CA GLU A 16 -1.57 -14.11 14.07
C GLU A 16 -1.16 -12.87 13.25
N ALA A 17 -0.60 -13.05 12.06
CA ALA A 17 -0.19 -11.95 11.20
C ALA A 17 -1.39 -11.11 10.74
N ALA A 18 -2.49 -11.74 10.36
CA ALA A 18 -3.72 -11.03 9.96
C ALA A 18 -4.32 -10.24 11.13
N ALA A 19 -4.39 -10.85 12.33
CA ALA A 19 -4.86 -10.18 13.53
C ALA A 19 -3.98 -8.97 13.88
N LEU A 20 -2.65 -9.13 13.81
CA LEU A 20 -1.70 -8.06 14.10
C LEU A 20 -1.81 -6.89 13.12
N CYS A 21 -2.02 -7.18 11.82
CA CYS A 21 -2.32 -6.15 10.81
C CYS A 21 -3.59 -5.37 11.17
N GLY A 22 -4.67 -6.08 11.55
CA GLY A 22 -5.94 -5.47 11.95
C GLY A 22 -5.81 -4.58 13.18
N GLU A 23 -5.10 -5.05 14.21
CA GLU A 23 -4.82 -4.26 15.40
C GLU A 23 -4.05 -2.98 15.08
N VAL A 24 -3.00 -3.07 14.27
CA VAL A 24 -2.18 -1.91 13.89
C VAL A 24 -3.01 -0.89 13.12
N LEU A 25 -3.81 -1.33 12.15
CA LEU A 25 -4.64 -0.43 11.34
C LEU A 25 -5.76 0.20 12.16
N THR A 26 -6.33 -0.54 13.13
CA THR A 26 -7.29 0.00 14.11
C THR A 26 -6.65 1.08 14.99
N ASP A 27 -5.46 0.84 15.51
CA ASP A 27 -4.71 1.82 16.31
C ASP A 27 -4.34 3.09 15.52
N LEU A 28 -4.23 2.98 14.20
CA LEU A 28 -3.98 4.09 13.28
C LEU A 28 -5.28 4.78 12.81
N GLU A 29 -6.44 4.32 13.29
CA GLU A 29 -7.77 4.83 12.91
C GLU A 29 -8.02 4.73 11.39
N ILE A 30 -7.49 3.68 10.73
CA ILE A 30 -7.62 3.44 9.30
C ILE A 30 -8.71 2.41 9.05
N GLU A 31 -9.71 2.78 8.26
CA GLU A 31 -10.69 1.82 7.74
C GLU A 31 -9.97 0.82 6.84
N HIS A 32 -10.12 -0.48 7.13
CA HIS A 32 -9.34 -1.52 6.48
C HIS A 32 -10.13 -2.80 6.21
N HIS A 33 -9.61 -3.59 5.28
CA HIS A 33 -10.02 -4.96 5.01
C HIS A 33 -8.78 -5.85 4.92
N ILE A 34 -8.82 -7.03 5.56
CA ILE A 34 -7.73 -7.99 5.55
C ILE A 34 -8.23 -9.30 4.97
N ALA A 35 -7.55 -9.77 3.93
CA ALA A 35 -7.74 -11.10 3.36
C ALA A 35 -6.53 -11.96 3.67
N ALA A 36 -6.76 -13.24 4.01
CA ALA A 36 -5.70 -14.18 4.36
C ALA A 36 -5.68 -15.36 3.38
N PHE A 37 -4.50 -15.70 2.89
CA PHE A 37 -4.26 -16.72 1.87
C PHE A 37 -3.28 -17.76 2.40
N SER A 38 -3.55 -19.02 2.08
CA SER A 38 -2.75 -20.16 2.56
C SER A 38 -1.60 -20.54 1.61
N SER A 39 -1.56 -19.96 0.42
CA SER A 39 -0.49 -20.18 -0.55
C SER A 39 -0.34 -19.01 -1.51
N ALA A 40 0.82 -18.95 -2.18
CA ALA A 40 1.09 -17.95 -3.22
C ALA A 40 0.13 -18.11 -4.40
N GLU A 41 -0.19 -19.35 -4.78
CA GLU A 41 -1.08 -19.65 -5.91
C GLU A 41 -2.52 -19.20 -5.63
N GLU A 42 -2.98 -19.31 -4.37
CA GLU A 42 -4.30 -18.81 -3.97
C GLU A 42 -4.38 -17.29 -4.12
N LEU A 43 -3.37 -16.57 -3.62
CA LEU A 43 -3.28 -15.13 -3.75
C LEU A 43 -3.12 -14.70 -5.22
N GLU A 44 -2.26 -15.38 -6.00
CA GLU A 44 -2.09 -15.09 -7.44
C GLU A 44 -3.42 -15.24 -8.19
N THR A 45 -4.17 -16.30 -7.92
CA THR A 45 -5.51 -16.51 -8.52
C THR A 45 -6.44 -15.34 -8.21
N GLN A 46 -6.45 -14.87 -6.97
CA GLN A 46 -7.28 -13.75 -6.54
C GLN A 46 -6.89 -12.43 -7.24
N LEU A 47 -5.59 -12.18 -7.36
CA LEU A 47 -5.08 -11.01 -8.10
C LEU A 47 -5.44 -11.07 -9.60
N LEU A 48 -5.39 -12.25 -10.22
CA LEU A 48 -5.78 -12.46 -11.62
C LEU A 48 -7.27 -12.28 -11.87
N THR A 49 -8.13 -12.56 -10.89
CA THR A 49 -9.58 -12.33 -10.97
C THR A 49 -9.97 -10.85 -10.83
N GLY A 50 -9.03 -10.00 -10.51
CA GLY A 50 -9.22 -8.55 -10.51
C GLY A 50 -9.17 -7.89 -9.13
N ASP A 51 -9.01 -8.66 -8.06
CA ASP A 51 -8.84 -8.09 -6.73
C ASP A 51 -7.55 -7.25 -6.64
N ARG A 52 -7.60 -6.24 -5.82
CA ARG A 52 -6.49 -5.31 -5.60
C ARG A 52 -6.27 -5.13 -4.12
N PHE A 53 -5.00 -5.11 -3.74
CA PHE A 53 -4.56 -4.85 -2.37
C PHE A 53 -3.58 -3.68 -2.36
N ASP A 54 -3.66 -2.88 -1.32
CA ASP A 54 -2.71 -1.79 -1.10
C ASP A 54 -1.37 -2.34 -0.58
N LEU A 55 -1.44 -3.36 0.29
CA LEU A 55 -0.28 -4.01 0.89
C LEU A 55 -0.39 -5.54 0.82
N LEU A 56 0.67 -6.19 0.39
CA LEU A 56 0.85 -7.64 0.51
C LEU A 56 1.87 -7.93 1.62
N CYS A 57 1.44 -8.65 2.64
CA CYS A 57 2.30 -9.23 3.68
C CYS A 57 2.58 -10.69 3.30
N LEU A 58 3.78 -10.97 2.82
CA LEU A 58 4.14 -12.26 2.25
C LEU A 58 5.18 -12.98 3.12
N ASP A 59 4.92 -14.22 3.51
CA ASP A 59 6.02 -15.09 3.90
C ASP A 59 6.84 -15.46 2.66
N ILE A 60 8.15 -15.50 2.84
CA ILE A 60 9.06 -15.93 1.76
C ILE A 60 9.08 -17.44 1.64
N LEU A 61 9.11 -18.14 2.77
CA LEU A 61 9.22 -19.59 2.84
C LEU A 61 7.85 -20.24 3.02
N MET A 62 7.25 -20.63 1.92
CA MET A 62 5.98 -21.36 1.91
C MET A 62 6.14 -22.66 1.11
N ASP A 63 5.29 -23.64 1.37
CA ASP A 63 5.17 -24.82 0.54
C ASP A 63 4.68 -24.44 -0.85
N GLY A 64 5.30 -25.00 -1.91
CA GLY A 64 5.00 -24.64 -3.30
C GLY A 64 5.75 -23.39 -3.77
N GLU A 65 5.04 -22.44 -4.35
CA GLU A 65 5.63 -21.18 -4.80
C GLU A 65 5.96 -20.28 -3.60
N SER A 66 7.17 -19.75 -3.57
CA SER A 66 7.61 -18.83 -2.51
C SER A 66 6.99 -17.43 -2.66
N GLY A 67 6.85 -16.71 -1.54
CA GLY A 67 6.41 -15.31 -1.58
C GLY A 67 7.34 -14.40 -2.39
N MET A 68 8.62 -14.75 -2.51
CA MET A 68 9.56 -14.02 -3.35
C MET A 68 9.28 -14.21 -4.85
N GLU A 69 8.96 -15.45 -5.27
CA GLU A 69 8.60 -15.74 -6.67
C GLU A 69 7.30 -15.04 -7.05
N LEU A 70 6.29 -15.11 -6.20
CA LEU A 70 5.04 -14.37 -6.38
C LEU A 70 5.28 -12.86 -6.51
N ALA A 71 6.12 -12.29 -5.65
CA ALA A 71 6.47 -10.87 -5.69
C ALA A 71 7.18 -10.48 -6.99
N LYS A 72 8.08 -11.32 -7.51
CA LYS A 72 8.74 -11.11 -8.81
C LYS A 72 7.75 -11.14 -9.96
N LYS A 73 6.83 -12.10 -9.98
CA LYS A 73 5.75 -12.16 -10.99
C LYS A 73 4.88 -10.91 -10.94
N LEU A 74 4.47 -10.49 -9.74
CA LEU A 74 3.65 -9.30 -9.57
C LEU A 74 4.33 -8.06 -10.15
N ARG A 75 5.62 -7.86 -9.88
CA ARG A 75 6.38 -6.70 -10.38
C ARG A 75 6.49 -6.62 -11.91
N MET A 76 6.23 -7.70 -12.62
CA MET A 76 6.17 -7.67 -14.10
C MET A 76 4.96 -6.89 -14.62
N THR A 77 3.91 -6.76 -13.82
CA THR A 77 2.62 -6.16 -14.23
C THR A 77 2.12 -5.07 -13.30
N ASP A 78 2.60 -5.03 -12.05
CA ASP A 78 2.16 -4.09 -11.03
C ASP A 78 3.35 -3.55 -10.21
N ASP A 79 3.59 -2.26 -10.35
CA ASP A 79 4.61 -1.50 -9.62
C ASP A 79 4.04 -0.75 -8.41
N ARG A 80 2.70 -0.77 -8.20
CA ARG A 80 2.02 0.09 -7.24
C ARG A 80 1.74 -0.60 -5.91
N THR A 81 1.33 -1.86 -5.97
CA THR A 81 1.02 -2.64 -4.77
C THR A 81 2.26 -2.74 -3.89
N SER A 82 2.12 -2.38 -2.64
CA SER A 82 3.20 -2.43 -1.66
C SER A 82 3.45 -3.86 -1.21
N ILE A 83 4.72 -4.22 -0.98
CA ILE A 83 5.12 -5.55 -0.53
C ILE A 83 5.90 -5.43 0.77
N LEU A 84 5.49 -6.20 1.76
CA LEU A 84 6.15 -6.39 3.04
C LEU A 84 6.44 -7.87 3.23
N PHE A 85 7.69 -8.24 3.41
CA PHE A 85 8.03 -9.63 3.69
C PHE A 85 8.04 -9.90 5.19
N LEU A 86 7.36 -10.99 5.60
CA LEU A 86 7.39 -11.54 6.94
C LEU A 86 8.16 -12.86 6.88
N THR A 87 9.39 -12.92 7.37
CA THR A 87 10.24 -14.07 7.14
C THR A 87 11.00 -14.53 8.37
N GLY A 88 11.28 -15.85 8.45
CA GLY A 88 12.17 -16.44 9.47
C GLY A 88 13.65 -16.43 9.07
N SER A 89 14.01 -16.04 7.83
CA SER A 89 15.37 -16.13 7.30
C SER A 89 15.87 -14.83 6.69
N SER A 90 17.15 -14.51 6.92
CA SER A 90 17.82 -13.34 6.32
C SER A 90 18.46 -13.63 4.96
N GLU A 91 18.41 -14.87 4.47
CA GLU A 91 19.11 -15.29 3.24
C GLU A 91 18.56 -14.58 1.99
N TYR A 92 17.28 -14.22 2.00
CA TYR A 92 16.57 -13.63 0.86
C TYR A 92 16.69 -12.11 0.73
N LEU A 93 17.39 -11.44 1.64
CA LEU A 93 17.55 -9.98 1.60
C LEU A 93 18.22 -9.48 0.30
N LYS A 94 19.08 -10.31 -0.31
CA LYS A 94 19.80 -9.96 -1.53
C LYS A 94 18.90 -9.93 -2.77
N ASP A 95 17.84 -10.71 -2.78
CA ASP A 95 16.91 -10.83 -3.92
C ASP A 95 15.85 -9.70 -3.94
N GLY A 96 15.80 -8.89 -2.89
CA GLY A 96 14.82 -7.82 -2.72
C GLY A 96 14.92 -6.65 -3.69
N TYR A 97 16.07 -6.45 -4.33
CA TYR A 97 16.25 -5.32 -5.26
C TYR A 97 15.25 -5.34 -6.43
N GLU A 98 14.91 -6.53 -6.94
CA GLU A 98 14.00 -6.68 -8.07
C GLU A 98 12.55 -6.38 -7.70
N VAL A 99 12.14 -6.71 -6.47
CA VAL A 99 10.75 -6.61 -6.01
C VAL A 99 10.45 -5.32 -5.24
N ARG A 100 11.49 -4.59 -4.83
CA ARG A 100 11.36 -3.31 -4.11
C ARG A 100 10.35 -3.38 -2.96
N PRO A 101 10.55 -4.27 -1.96
CA PRO A 101 9.66 -4.32 -0.82
C PRO A 101 9.83 -3.07 0.04
N ILE A 102 8.78 -2.70 0.78
CA ILE A 102 8.86 -1.62 1.77
C ILE A 102 9.85 -1.99 2.86
N GLN A 103 9.76 -3.22 3.34
CA GLN A 103 10.59 -3.72 4.43
C GLN A 103 10.57 -5.25 4.49
N TYR A 104 11.58 -5.82 5.17
CA TYR A 104 11.59 -7.19 5.68
C TYR A 104 11.40 -7.15 7.18
N LEU A 105 10.40 -7.87 7.70
CA LEU A 105 10.20 -8.07 9.13
C LEU A 105 10.50 -9.54 9.47
N PHE A 106 11.33 -9.70 10.48
CA PHE A 106 11.72 -11.04 10.94
C PHE A 106 10.73 -11.57 11.96
N LYS A 107 10.35 -12.83 11.79
CA LYS A 107 9.48 -13.54 12.74
C LYS A 107 10.26 -13.86 14.05
N PRO A 108 9.67 -13.66 15.24
CA PRO A 108 8.32 -13.18 15.49
C PRO A 108 8.19 -11.68 15.25
N VAL A 109 7.16 -11.26 14.48
CA VAL A 109 6.95 -9.86 14.13
C VAL A 109 6.34 -9.10 15.31
N SER A 110 6.97 -8.03 15.72
CA SER A 110 6.43 -7.17 16.76
C SER A 110 5.42 -6.16 16.19
N LYS A 111 4.41 -5.81 17.00
CA LYS A 111 3.40 -4.78 16.65
C LYS A 111 4.07 -3.44 16.28
N ALA A 112 5.14 -3.07 16.99
CA ALA A 112 5.85 -1.81 16.76
C ALA A 112 6.58 -1.78 15.41
N GLU A 113 7.17 -2.90 14.99
CA GLU A 113 7.83 -3.01 13.67
C GLU A 113 6.82 -2.99 12.53
N LEU A 114 5.74 -3.76 12.66
CA LEU A 114 4.66 -3.77 11.68
C LEU A 114 4.00 -2.39 11.54
N LYS A 115 3.75 -1.71 12.66
CA LYS A 115 3.22 -0.34 12.66
C LYS A 115 4.10 0.61 11.87
N ARG A 116 5.42 0.60 12.12
CA ARG A 116 6.38 1.44 11.40
C ARG A 116 6.42 1.14 9.89
N ALA A 117 6.30 -0.13 9.51
CA ALA A 117 6.26 -0.53 8.11
C ALA A 117 4.99 -0.01 7.43
N ILE A 118 3.82 -0.18 8.05
CA ILE A 118 2.54 0.34 7.54
C ILE A 118 2.54 1.88 7.48
N GLU A 119 3.01 2.57 8.52
CA GLU A 119 3.14 4.02 8.50
C GLU A 119 4.07 4.51 7.37
N THR A 120 5.11 3.74 7.05
CA THR A 120 6.00 4.04 5.93
C THR A 120 5.29 3.89 4.61
N ASP A 121 4.50 2.83 4.43
CA ASP A 121 3.69 2.63 3.24
C ASP A 121 2.67 3.75 3.03
N LEU A 122 1.90 4.04 4.06
CA LEU A 122 0.91 5.12 4.04
C LEU A 122 1.55 6.47 3.66
N ARG A 123 2.73 6.75 4.19
CA ARG A 123 3.46 7.98 3.88
C ARG A 123 3.95 8.04 2.43
N LEU A 124 4.39 6.92 1.86
CA LEU A 124 4.99 6.87 0.54
C LEU A 124 3.94 6.77 -0.58
N HIS A 125 2.88 6.00 -0.36
CA HIS A 125 1.95 5.60 -1.41
C HIS A 125 0.52 6.10 -1.21
N HIS A 126 0.10 6.38 0.04
CA HIS A 126 -1.28 6.71 0.37
C HIS A 126 -1.46 8.13 0.92
N ARG A 127 -0.45 8.97 0.85
CA ARG A 127 -0.65 10.41 1.09
C ARG A 127 -1.46 10.99 -0.07
N PRO A 128 -2.51 11.78 0.22
CA PRO A 128 -3.18 12.53 -0.82
C PRO A 128 -2.13 13.40 -1.54
N LYS A 129 -2.01 13.20 -2.85
CA LYS A 129 -1.16 14.06 -3.68
C LYS A 129 -1.79 15.44 -3.65
N THR A 130 -1.07 16.43 -3.16
CA THR A 130 -1.56 17.79 -3.07
C THR A 130 -0.87 18.69 -4.06
N PHE A 131 -1.59 19.69 -4.52
CA PHE A 131 -1.08 20.78 -5.34
C PHE A 131 -1.22 22.09 -4.59
N SER A 132 -0.13 22.84 -4.45
CA SER A 132 -0.14 24.11 -3.74
C SER A 132 -0.25 25.27 -4.73
N ILE A 133 -1.25 26.13 -4.55
CA ILE A 133 -1.48 27.30 -5.37
C ILE A 133 -1.52 28.57 -4.50
N LYS A 134 -1.20 29.71 -5.09
CA LYS A 134 -1.33 31.00 -4.43
C LYS A 134 -2.61 31.68 -4.87
N VAL A 135 -3.54 31.92 -3.95
CA VAL A 135 -4.83 32.57 -4.22
C VAL A 135 -4.94 33.80 -3.33
N GLY A 136 -5.07 34.97 -3.93
CA GLY A 136 -5.24 36.21 -3.16
C GLY A 136 -4.12 36.50 -2.14
N GLY A 137 -2.88 36.08 -2.45
CA GLY A 137 -1.73 36.25 -1.55
C GLY A 137 -1.56 35.17 -0.50
N ARG A 138 -2.46 34.19 -0.39
CA ARG A 138 -2.40 33.06 0.53
C ARG A 138 -2.12 31.77 -0.22
N MET A 139 -1.42 30.82 0.45
CA MET A 139 -1.23 29.48 -0.09
C MET A 139 -2.48 28.64 0.20
N ALA A 140 -3.06 28.07 -0.83
CA ALA A 140 -4.08 27.03 -0.76
C ALA A 140 -3.45 25.70 -1.16
N VAL A 141 -3.76 24.63 -0.43
CA VAL A 141 -3.30 23.25 -0.71
C VAL A 141 -4.52 22.47 -1.17
N LEU A 142 -4.52 22.06 -2.43
CA LEU A 142 -5.61 21.33 -3.05
C LEU A 142 -5.23 19.87 -3.19
N PRO A 143 -6.02 18.90 -2.67
CA PRO A 143 -5.85 17.50 -3.00
C PRO A 143 -6.05 17.28 -4.49
N LEU A 144 -5.14 16.56 -5.17
CA LEU A 144 -5.26 16.32 -6.62
C LEU A 144 -6.50 15.49 -6.97
N GLU A 145 -6.91 14.61 -6.08
CA GLU A 145 -8.11 13.77 -6.24
C GLU A 145 -9.42 14.57 -6.21
N ASP A 146 -9.43 15.76 -5.57
CA ASP A 146 -10.57 16.66 -5.51
C ASP A 146 -10.63 17.63 -6.70
N ILE A 147 -9.61 17.64 -7.56
CA ILE A 147 -9.60 18.50 -8.75
C ILE A 147 -10.35 17.80 -9.88
N ARG A 148 -11.53 18.33 -10.22
CA ARG A 148 -12.36 17.79 -11.29
C ARG A 148 -11.78 18.09 -12.67
N TYR A 149 -11.39 19.35 -12.91
CA TYR A 149 -10.68 19.79 -14.12
C TYR A 149 -10.05 21.16 -13.91
N VAL A 150 -9.14 21.52 -14.81
CA VAL A 150 -8.47 22.81 -14.83
C VAL A 150 -8.78 23.48 -16.17
N GLU A 151 -9.27 24.72 -16.12
CA GLU A 151 -9.61 25.53 -17.27
C GLU A 151 -8.58 26.63 -17.46
N SER A 152 -8.13 26.86 -18.69
CA SER A 152 -7.31 28.03 -19.02
C SER A 152 -8.20 29.26 -19.18
N ARG A 153 -7.91 30.32 -18.42
CA ARG A 153 -8.71 31.56 -18.42
C ARG A 153 -7.82 32.79 -18.18
N ASP A 154 -7.98 33.81 -19.03
CA ASP A 154 -7.36 35.15 -18.85
C ASP A 154 -5.86 35.11 -18.44
N HIS A 155 -5.06 34.32 -19.14
CA HIS A 155 -3.64 34.09 -18.86
C HIS A 155 -3.32 33.33 -17.56
N GLY A 156 -4.31 32.69 -16.93
CA GLY A 156 -4.18 31.86 -15.73
C GLY A 156 -4.87 30.52 -15.86
N SER A 157 -4.96 29.81 -14.76
CA SER A 157 -5.64 28.52 -14.67
C SER A 157 -6.71 28.58 -13.58
N LEU A 158 -7.93 28.18 -13.91
CA LEU A 158 -9.03 28.06 -12.96
C LEU A 158 -9.19 26.60 -12.59
N PHE A 159 -9.05 26.28 -11.30
CA PHE A 159 -9.21 24.95 -10.76
C PHE A 159 -10.66 24.75 -10.30
N HIS A 160 -11.33 23.76 -10.84
CA HIS A 160 -12.68 23.36 -10.46
C HIS A 160 -12.61 22.11 -9.59
N MET A 161 -13.13 22.20 -8.37
CA MET A 161 -13.11 21.10 -7.40
C MET A 161 -14.38 20.24 -7.50
N GLU A 162 -14.30 19.01 -7.08
CA GLU A 162 -15.49 18.12 -6.97
C GLU A 162 -16.54 18.68 -6.00
N SER A 163 -16.13 19.45 -4.99
CA SER A 163 -17.04 20.18 -4.09
C SER A 163 -17.85 21.30 -4.76
N GLY A 164 -17.48 21.69 -5.99
CA GLY A 164 -18.03 22.85 -6.69
C GLY A 164 -17.29 24.17 -6.38
N GLU A 165 -16.32 24.16 -5.49
CA GLU A 165 -15.46 25.32 -5.25
C GLU A 165 -14.54 25.58 -6.45
N GLN A 166 -14.11 26.83 -6.61
CA GLN A 166 -13.24 27.27 -7.68
C GLN A 166 -12.06 28.06 -7.10
N PHE A 167 -10.86 27.79 -7.60
CA PHE A 167 -9.64 28.50 -7.20
C PHE A 167 -8.94 29.09 -8.43
N TYR A 168 -8.70 30.40 -8.41
CA TYR A 168 -7.97 31.11 -9.44
C TYR A 168 -6.63 31.62 -8.85
N PRO A 169 -5.49 31.00 -9.21
CA PRO A 169 -4.17 31.47 -8.78
C PRO A 169 -3.86 32.80 -9.48
N LEU A 170 -3.45 33.76 -8.70
CA LEU A 170 -2.94 35.07 -9.17
C LEU A 170 -1.41 35.05 -9.15
#